data_5f88d79e51eaa5e23feefd99f37ca35d
#
_entry.id   5f88d79e51eaa5e23feefd99f37ca35d
#
_cell.length_a   1.000
_cell.length_b   1.000
_cell.length_c   1.000
_cell.angle_alpha   90.00
_cell.angle_beta   90.00
_cell.angle_gamma   90.00
#
_symmetry.space_group_name_H-M   'P 1'
#
loop_
_entity.id
_entity.type
_entity.pdbx_description
1 polymer ?
#
loop_
_entity_poly.entity_id
_entity_poly.type
_entity_poly.pdbx_seq_one_letter_code
_entity_poly.pdbx_strand_id
1 'polypeptide(L)'
;AAVPHVKVADCKFNVEKIESLIAIAEGKGVQVIVFPEMSITGYTCGDLFGQQILLEEAEMGLMQILNNTRQLDIISIVGMPVIANSTVINAAVVIQRVKVLGVVAKTYLPNYKEFYEQRWFTSALQLTENTVRLCGQIIPIGANLIFETSDTTFGVEICEDLWATIPPSSSLALQGAEIIFNMSADNEGIGKNHYLCSLISQQSARCIAGYVFSSCGFGESTTDVVFAGNGLIYENGTLLARSERFSMQEQLIISEIDVERIRAERRINTVSYTHLTL
;
A
#
# COMPACT_ATOMS: atom_id res chain seq x y z
N ALA A 1 9.38 -3.62 -1.86
CA ALA A 1 8.35 -4.07 -0.90
C ALA A 1 9.01 -4.43 0.43
N ALA A 2 8.42 -4.00 1.52
CA ALA A 2 8.88 -4.28 2.89
C ALA A 2 7.87 -5.18 3.61
N VAL A 3 8.36 -6.14 4.37
CA VAL A 3 7.57 -6.98 5.27
C VAL A 3 8.16 -6.82 6.68
N PRO A 4 7.68 -5.83 7.46
CA PRO A 4 8.18 -5.59 8.80
C PRO A 4 7.68 -6.65 9.78
N HIS A 5 8.39 -6.82 10.89
CA HIS A 5 7.81 -7.41 12.07
C HIS A 5 6.90 -6.39 12.75
N VAL A 6 5.66 -6.76 13.01
CA VAL A 6 4.69 -5.90 13.66
C VAL A 6 4.30 -6.42 15.04
N LYS A 7 3.77 -5.53 15.88
CA LYS A 7 3.03 -5.86 17.09
C LYS A 7 1.68 -5.17 17.03
N VAL A 8 0.63 -5.93 17.20
CA VAL A 8 -0.75 -5.41 17.13
C VAL A 8 -0.95 -4.31 18.17
N ALA A 9 -1.41 -3.14 17.73
CA ALA A 9 -1.67 -1.93 18.49
C ALA A 9 -0.43 -1.30 19.20
N ASP A 10 0.78 -1.75 18.90
CA ASP A 10 2.02 -1.15 19.39
C ASP A 10 2.62 -0.22 18.33
N CYS A 11 1.99 0.94 18.14
CA CYS A 11 2.39 1.90 17.09
C CYS A 11 3.86 2.30 17.22
N LYS A 12 4.37 2.47 18.46
CA LYS A 12 5.76 2.85 18.68
C LYS A 12 6.73 1.79 18.14
N PHE A 13 6.52 0.53 18.49
CA PHE A 13 7.34 -0.57 18.00
C PHE A 13 7.29 -0.66 16.47
N ASN A 14 6.09 -0.57 15.89
CA ASN A 14 5.91 -0.69 14.44
C ASN A 14 6.60 0.46 13.69
N VAL A 15 6.52 1.68 14.21
CA VAL A 15 7.19 2.86 13.66
C VAL A 15 8.71 2.70 13.67
N GLU A 16 9.31 2.21 14.77
CA GLU A 16 10.75 1.93 14.84
C GLU A 16 11.18 0.93 13.75
N LYS A 17 10.35 -0.08 13.45
CA LYS A 17 10.59 -1.06 12.40
C LYS A 17 10.48 -0.45 11.00
N ILE A 18 9.46 0.37 10.77
CA ILE A 18 9.27 1.10 9.52
C ILE A 18 10.47 2.03 9.26
N GLU A 19 10.88 2.83 10.23
CA GLU A 19 12.02 3.74 10.11
C GLU A 19 13.32 3.00 9.78
N SER A 20 13.57 1.87 10.45
CA SER A 20 14.74 1.02 10.19
C SER A 20 14.77 0.52 8.74
N LEU A 21 13.64 0.02 8.23
CA LEU A 21 13.54 -0.47 6.86
C LEU A 21 13.63 0.64 5.82
N ILE A 22 13.09 1.83 6.11
CA ILE A 22 13.26 3.03 5.25
C ILE A 22 14.75 3.38 5.15
N ALA A 23 15.46 3.46 6.28
CA ALA A 23 16.87 3.80 6.27
C ALA A 23 17.74 2.77 5.53
N ILE A 24 17.43 1.48 5.68
CA ILE A 24 18.12 0.41 4.94
C ILE A 24 17.83 0.51 3.44
N ALA A 25 16.59 0.79 3.05
CA ALA A 25 16.18 0.92 1.65
C ALA A 25 16.85 2.14 0.99
N GLU A 26 16.84 3.30 1.65
CA GLU A 26 17.53 4.51 1.20
C GLU A 26 19.02 4.25 0.98
N GLY A 27 19.69 3.58 1.95
CA GLY A 27 21.10 3.20 1.84
C GLY A 27 21.42 2.25 0.70
N LYS A 28 20.40 1.60 0.12
CA LYS A 28 20.50 0.74 -1.06
C LYS A 28 20.05 1.43 -2.37
N GLY A 29 19.74 2.72 -2.31
CA GLY A 29 19.32 3.50 -3.47
C GLY A 29 17.87 3.24 -3.91
N VAL A 30 17.02 2.72 -3.03
CA VAL A 30 15.59 2.53 -3.33
C VAL A 30 14.88 3.88 -3.41
N GLN A 31 14.16 4.12 -4.47
CA GLN A 31 13.42 5.38 -4.69
C GLN A 31 12.04 5.39 -4.03
N VAL A 32 11.35 4.24 -3.99
CA VAL A 32 10.02 4.09 -3.37
C VAL A 32 9.97 2.80 -2.57
N ILE A 33 9.52 2.89 -1.32
CA ILE A 33 9.26 1.74 -0.44
C ILE A 33 7.78 1.68 -0.08
N VAL A 34 7.20 0.49 -0.12
CA VAL A 34 5.82 0.24 0.32
C VAL A 34 5.80 -0.76 1.47
N PHE A 35 5.02 -0.45 2.48
CA PHE A 35 4.75 -1.28 3.65
C PHE A 35 3.38 -1.95 3.53
N PRO A 36 3.08 -2.97 4.34
CA PRO A 36 1.77 -3.59 4.37
C PRO A 36 0.64 -2.64 4.82
N GLU A 37 -0.58 -3.03 4.52
CA GLU A 37 -1.81 -2.43 5.04
C GLU A 37 -1.75 -2.33 6.56
N MET A 38 -2.17 -1.20 7.12
CA MET A 38 -2.16 -0.93 8.58
C MET A 38 -0.79 -1.14 9.25
N SER A 39 0.31 -0.96 8.55
CA SER A 39 1.66 -1.24 9.07
C SER A 39 2.04 -0.44 10.32
N ILE A 40 1.42 0.72 10.58
CA ILE A 40 1.65 1.51 11.80
C ILE A 40 0.96 0.89 13.02
N THR A 41 -0.26 0.38 12.87
CA THR A 41 -1.05 -0.17 13.98
C THR A 41 -0.99 -1.68 14.09
N GLY A 42 -0.68 -2.38 13.00
CA GLY A 42 -1.08 -3.75 12.75
C GLY A 42 -2.49 -3.79 12.19
N TYR A 43 -2.76 -4.77 11.34
CA TYR A 43 -4.08 -4.95 10.71
C TYR A 43 -5.10 -5.58 11.67
N THR A 44 -4.66 -6.47 12.54
CA THR A 44 -5.54 -7.30 13.38
C THR A 44 -5.95 -6.62 14.70
N CYS A 45 -6.05 -5.29 14.72
CA CYS A 45 -6.47 -4.52 15.90
C CYS A 45 -7.96 -4.68 16.27
N GLY A 46 -8.80 -5.14 15.33
CA GLY A 46 -10.23 -5.34 15.59
C GLY A 46 -10.94 -4.07 16.05
N ASP A 47 -11.77 -4.17 17.07
CA ASP A 47 -12.55 -3.03 17.59
C ASP A 47 -11.69 -1.91 18.20
N LEU A 48 -10.38 -2.11 18.35
CA LEU A 48 -9.48 -1.03 18.78
C LEU A 48 -9.42 0.10 17.73
N PHE A 49 -9.74 -0.15 16.45
CA PHE A 49 -9.86 0.92 15.46
C PHE A 49 -10.95 1.95 15.77
N GLY A 50 -11.90 1.63 16.66
CA GLY A 50 -12.86 2.58 17.23
C GLY A 50 -12.35 3.39 18.42
N GLN A 51 -11.13 3.13 18.91
CA GLN A 51 -10.57 3.79 20.08
C GLN A 51 -9.72 5.02 19.68
N GLN A 52 -10.09 6.17 20.22
CA GLN A 52 -9.41 7.43 19.94
C GLN A 52 -7.89 7.35 20.20
N ILE A 53 -7.49 6.66 21.27
CA ILE A 53 -6.08 6.51 21.63
C ILE A 53 -5.27 5.81 20.53
N LEU A 54 -5.81 4.77 19.86
CA LEU A 54 -5.09 4.10 18.79
C LEU A 54 -4.94 5.00 17.56
N LEU A 55 -5.96 5.79 17.24
CA LEU A 55 -5.94 6.72 16.11
C LEU A 55 -4.93 7.87 16.34
N GLU A 56 -4.89 8.40 17.56
CA GLU A 56 -3.92 9.42 17.95
C GLU A 56 -2.48 8.88 17.95
N GLU A 57 -2.26 7.68 18.49
CA GLU A 57 -0.95 7.03 18.47
C GLU A 57 -0.49 6.73 17.03
N ALA A 58 -1.40 6.37 16.13
CA ALA A 58 -1.08 6.16 14.72
C ALA A 58 -0.65 7.47 14.04
N GLU A 59 -1.34 8.60 14.29
CA GLU A 59 -0.96 9.91 13.75
C GLU A 59 0.36 10.40 14.35
N MET A 60 0.58 10.23 15.66
CA MET A 60 1.86 10.54 16.30
C MET A 60 2.99 9.70 15.73
N GLY A 61 2.75 8.43 15.46
CA GLY A 61 3.69 7.55 14.79
C GLY A 61 4.08 8.04 13.39
N LEU A 62 3.11 8.47 12.59
CA LEU A 62 3.37 9.08 11.29
C LEU A 62 4.21 10.38 11.44
N MET A 63 3.89 11.23 12.40
CA MET A 63 4.68 12.44 12.69
C MET A 63 6.13 12.09 13.05
N GLN A 64 6.36 11.03 13.83
CA GLN A 64 7.69 10.55 14.14
C GLN A 64 8.44 10.12 12.88
N ILE A 65 7.82 9.32 12.00
CA ILE A 65 8.42 8.90 10.72
C ILE A 65 8.81 10.13 9.89
N LEU A 66 7.90 11.09 9.70
CA LEU A 66 8.16 12.33 8.95
C LEU A 66 9.38 13.09 9.49
N ASN A 67 9.51 13.20 10.83
CA ASN A 67 10.61 13.90 11.48
C ASN A 67 11.94 13.16 11.32
N ASN A 68 11.93 11.84 11.51
CA ASN A 68 13.15 11.02 11.51
C ASN A 68 13.66 10.75 10.07
N THR A 69 12.77 10.75 9.08
CA THR A 69 13.14 10.56 7.66
C THR A 69 13.29 11.88 6.87
N ARG A 70 13.24 13.04 7.56
CA ARG A 70 13.26 14.38 6.95
C ARG A 70 14.43 14.66 5.99
N GLN A 71 15.55 13.95 6.14
CA GLN A 71 16.76 14.10 5.33
C GLN A 71 16.84 13.04 4.21
N LEU A 72 15.92 12.08 4.17
CA LEU A 72 15.90 11.00 3.19
C LEU A 72 15.09 11.39 1.97
N ASP A 73 15.52 10.96 0.79
CA ASP A 73 14.86 11.27 -0.47
C ASP A 73 13.84 10.20 -0.89
N ILE A 74 13.90 9.02 -0.27
CA ILE A 74 12.99 7.92 -0.55
C ILE A 74 11.54 8.30 -0.29
N ILE A 75 10.66 7.96 -1.22
CA ILE A 75 9.22 8.02 -1.02
C ILE A 75 8.80 6.78 -0.24
N SER A 76 8.04 6.97 0.83
CA SER A 76 7.53 5.86 1.64
C SER A 76 6.00 5.83 1.62
N ILE A 77 5.44 4.61 1.47
CA ILE A 77 4.01 4.36 1.46
C ILE A 77 3.70 3.51 2.69
N VAL A 78 3.03 4.09 3.69
CA VAL A 78 2.72 3.44 4.97
C VAL A 78 1.22 3.29 5.16
N GLY A 79 0.79 2.17 5.76
CA GLY A 79 -0.62 1.87 6.03
C GLY A 79 -1.02 2.29 7.44
N MET A 80 -2.14 3.00 7.58
CA MET A 80 -2.69 3.41 8.87
C MET A 80 -4.17 3.75 8.80
N PRO A 81 -4.90 3.71 9.94
CA PRO A 81 -6.22 4.31 10.02
C PRO A 81 -6.10 5.83 9.99
N VAL A 82 -6.96 6.51 9.22
CA VAL A 82 -7.02 7.97 9.16
C VAL A 82 -8.44 8.45 9.44
N ILE A 83 -8.57 9.46 10.29
CA ILE A 83 -9.85 10.12 10.52
C ILE A 83 -10.12 11.09 9.38
N ALA A 84 -11.18 10.83 8.61
CA ALA A 84 -11.67 11.71 7.56
C ALA A 84 -13.08 12.15 7.94
N ASN A 85 -13.24 13.45 8.25
CA ASN A 85 -14.45 13.99 8.85
C ASN A 85 -14.82 13.27 10.16
N SER A 86 -15.95 12.58 10.19
CA SER A 86 -16.43 11.84 11.37
C SER A 86 -16.26 10.32 11.24
N THR A 87 -15.50 9.86 10.23
CA THR A 87 -15.33 8.43 9.95
C THR A 87 -13.86 8.07 9.95
N VAL A 88 -13.58 6.78 10.11
CA VAL A 88 -12.24 6.21 9.99
C VAL A 88 -12.13 5.51 8.64
N ILE A 89 -11.05 5.74 7.94
CA ILE A 89 -10.74 5.06 6.68
C ILE A 89 -9.50 4.19 6.83
N ASN A 90 -9.45 3.13 6.08
CA ASN A 90 -8.25 2.35 5.84
C ASN A 90 -7.45 3.05 4.74
N ALA A 91 -6.24 3.51 5.07
CA ALA A 91 -5.50 4.42 4.21
C ALA A 91 -4.05 4.00 3.95
N ALA A 92 -3.60 4.27 2.73
CA ALA A 92 -2.20 4.36 2.34
C ALA A 92 -1.78 5.83 2.38
N VAL A 93 -0.78 6.15 3.19
CA VAL A 93 -0.24 7.50 3.31
C VAL A 93 1.10 7.56 2.59
N VAL A 94 1.17 8.38 1.55
CA VAL A 94 2.40 8.58 0.75
C VAL A 94 3.15 9.77 1.31
N ILE A 95 4.40 9.53 1.71
CA ILE A 95 5.24 10.55 2.37
C ILE A 95 6.61 10.67 1.70
N GLN A 96 7.17 11.86 1.77
CA GLN A 96 8.56 12.12 1.44
C GLN A 96 9.11 13.24 2.33
N ARG A 97 10.23 13.00 2.99
CA ARG A 97 10.82 13.94 3.96
C ARG A 97 9.78 14.32 5.03
N VAL A 98 9.46 15.62 5.18
CA VAL A 98 8.47 16.13 6.15
C VAL A 98 7.06 16.29 5.57
N LYS A 99 6.84 15.89 4.32
CA LYS A 99 5.58 16.11 3.62
C LYS A 99 4.77 14.83 3.51
N VAL A 100 3.49 14.95 3.77
CA VAL A 100 2.50 13.99 3.31
C VAL A 100 2.06 14.42 1.92
N LEU A 101 2.29 13.58 0.92
CA LEU A 101 2.00 13.88 -0.48
C LEU A 101 0.53 13.60 -0.83
N GLY A 102 -0.07 12.58 -0.20
CA GLY A 102 -1.45 12.19 -0.41
C GLY A 102 -1.87 11.05 0.50
N VAL A 103 -3.18 10.92 0.65
CA VAL A 103 -3.84 9.83 1.39
C VAL A 103 -4.74 9.06 0.42
N VAL A 104 -4.37 7.81 0.15
CA VAL A 104 -5.19 6.93 -0.68
C VAL A 104 -6.10 6.12 0.23
N ALA A 105 -7.41 6.26 0.05
CA ALA A 105 -8.41 5.53 0.81
C ALA A 105 -8.79 4.24 0.11
N LYS A 106 -8.94 3.15 0.87
CA LYS A 106 -9.39 1.84 0.36
C LYS A 106 -10.78 1.95 -0.26
N THR A 107 -10.92 1.41 -1.48
CA THR A 107 -12.18 1.46 -2.23
C THR A 107 -13.12 0.34 -1.81
N TYR A 108 -12.65 -0.88 -1.81
CA TYR A 108 -13.44 -2.07 -1.52
C TYR A 108 -13.08 -2.63 -0.14
N LEU A 109 -14.06 -2.62 0.75
CA LEU A 109 -13.90 -3.12 2.12
C LEU A 109 -14.44 -4.55 2.19
N PRO A 110 -13.60 -5.58 2.40
CA PRO A 110 -14.08 -6.94 2.55
C PRO A 110 -14.95 -7.08 3.80
N ASN A 111 -16.14 -7.63 3.63
CA ASN A 111 -17.11 -7.83 4.71
C ASN A 111 -17.80 -9.18 4.54
N TYR A 112 -16.99 -10.24 4.43
CA TYR A 112 -17.43 -11.63 4.24
C TYR A 112 -16.41 -12.59 4.86
N LYS A 113 -16.87 -13.79 5.22
CA LYS A 113 -16.08 -14.82 5.89
C LYS A 113 -15.35 -14.26 7.13
N GLU A 114 -14.03 -14.33 7.15
CA GLU A 114 -13.14 -13.84 8.20
C GLU A 114 -12.91 -12.32 8.19
N PHE A 115 -13.44 -11.59 7.22
CA PHE A 115 -13.26 -10.14 7.10
C PHE A 115 -14.53 -9.38 7.48
N TYR A 116 -14.38 -8.30 8.25
CA TYR A 116 -15.47 -7.41 8.70
C TYR A 116 -15.05 -5.95 8.71
N GLU A 117 -14.35 -5.50 7.68
CA GLU A 117 -13.78 -4.15 7.63
C GLU A 117 -14.84 -3.04 7.64
N GLN A 118 -16.05 -3.31 7.13
CA GLN A 118 -17.16 -2.33 7.18
C GLN A 118 -17.63 -2.02 8.61
N ARG A 119 -17.22 -2.83 9.60
CA ARG A 119 -17.45 -2.54 11.01
C ARG A 119 -16.64 -1.35 11.49
N TRP A 120 -15.46 -1.12 10.90
CA TRP A 120 -14.50 -0.13 11.38
C TRP A 120 -14.26 1.01 10.41
N PHE A 121 -14.31 0.74 9.11
CA PHE A 121 -13.87 1.67 8.08
C PHE A 121 -14.98 2.08 7.13
N THR A 122 -14.81 3.29 6.60
CA THR A 122 -15.64 3.85 5.53
C THR A 122 -14.89 3.74 4.19
N SER A 123 -15.59 3.32 3.15
CA SER A 123 -15.04 3.18 1.79
C SER A 123 -14.71 4.54 1.17
N ALA A 124 -13.68 4.57 0.32
CA ALA A 124 -13.37 5.73 -0.51
C ALA A 124 -14.56 6.21 -1.36
N LEU A 125 -15.47 5.32 -1.73
CA LEU A 125 -16.69 5.66 -2.48
C LEU A 125 -17.69 6.50 -1.70
N GLN A 126 -17.54 6.57 -0.38
CA GLN A 126 -18.42 7.32 0.53
C GLN A 126 -17.78 8.64 1.00
N LEU A 127 -16.54 8.92 0.58
CA LEU A 127 -15.89 10.19 0.91
C LEU A 127 -16.58 11.34 0.18
N THR A 128 -16.88 12.38 0.94
CA THR A 128 -17.48 13.62 0.42
C THR A 128 -16.46 14.73 0.20
N GLU A 129 -15.30 14.60 0.84
CA GLU A 129 -14.22 15.58 0.78
C GLU A 129 -13.05 15.03 -0.04
N ASN A 130 -12.34 15.91 -0.71
CA ASN A 130 -11.14 15.60 -1.47
C ASN A 130 -9.83 16.03 -0.75
N THR A 131 -9.95 16.50 0.49
CA THR A 131 -8.82 16.84 1.36
C THR A 131 -9.06 16.35 2.77
N VAL A 132 -7.99 16.05 3.50
CA VAL A 132 -8.00 15.66 4.91
C VAL A 132 -6.90 16.43 5.66
N ARG A 133 -7.13 16.70 6.94
CA ARG A 133 -6.10 17.22 7.84
C ARG A 133 -5.39 16.05 8.52
N LEU A 134 -4.08 15.95 8.32
CA LEU A 134 -3.24 14.92 8.92
C LEU A 134 -1.86 15.51 9.26
N CYS A 135 -1.33 15.25 10.44
CA CYS A 135 -0.06 15.80 10.93
C CYS A 135 0.05 17.32 10.73
N GLY A 136 -1.04 18.05 10.97
CA GLY A 136 -1.10 19.51 10.81
C GLY A 136 -1.11 20.02 9.37
N GLN A 137 -1.07 19.14 8.36
CA GLN A 137 -1.11 19.46 6.94
C GLN A 137 -2.51 19.26 6.37
N ILE A 138 -2.87 19.99 5.30
CA ILE A 138 -4.08 19.76 4.49
C ILE A 138 -3.63 19.03 3.23
N ILE A 139 -4.16 17.84 3.01
CA ILE A 139 -3.61 16.84 2.09
C ILE A 139 -4.74 16.33 1.18
N PRO A 140 -4.47 16.11 -0.12
CA PRO A 140 -5.42 15.45 -1.00
C PRO A 140 -5.72 14.02 -0.51
N ILE A 141 -7.01 13.63 -0.59
CA ILE A 141 -7.50 12.30 -0.24
C ILE A 141 -8.40 11.75 -1.36
N GLY A 142 -8.25 10.47 -1.67
CA GLY A 142 -9.10 9.79 -2.66
C GLY A 142 -8.54 8.43 -3.03
N ALA A 143 -9.26 7.66 -3.86
CA ALA A 143 -8.79 6.38 -4.41
C ALA A 143 -8.00 6.54 -5.73
N ASN A 144 -8.08 7.71 -6.39
CA ASN A 144 -7.60 7.92 -7.76
C ASN A 144 -6.38 8.87 -7.81
N LEU A 145 -5.59 8.92 -6.75
CA LEU A 145 -4.42 9.78 -6.72
C LEU A 145 -3.30 9.19 -7.56
N ILE A 146 -2.73 10.04 -8.44
CA ILE A 146 -1.50 9.74 -9.18
C ILE A 146 -0.38 10.57 -8.56
N PHE A 147 0.71 9.91 -8.26
CA PHE A 147 1.93 10.53 -7.76
C PHE A 147 2.98 10.58 -8.87
N GLU A 148 3.57 11.74 -9.05
CA GLU A 148 4.58 11.98 -10.08
C GLU A 148 5.93 12.23 -9.43
N THR A 149 6.96 11.57 -9.95
CA THR A 149 8.37 11.80 -9.63
C THR A 149 9.10 12.36 -10.85
N SER A 150 10.41 12.65 -10.75
CA SER A 150 11.23 13.02 -11.91
C SER A 150 11.25 11.92 -12.99
N ASP A 151 11.09 10.67 -12.60
CA ASP A 151 11.40 9.52 -13.46
C ASP A 151 10.17 8.67 -13.82
N THR A 152 9.13 8.69 -12.98
CA THR A 152 7.97 7.83 -13.16
C THR A 152 6.71 8.39 -12.50
N THR A 153 5.57 7.84 -12.90
CA THR A 153 4.27 8.05 -12.26
C THR A 153 3.81 6.76 -11.60
N PHE A 154 3.20 6.86 -10.43
CA PHE A 154 2.67 5.70 -9.74
C PHE A 154 1.31 5.94 -9.09
N GLY A 155 0.59 4.87 -8.86
CA GLY A 155 -0.65 4.85 -8.10
C GLY A 155 -0.60 3.82 -6.99
N VAL A 156 -1.53 3.94 -6.04
CA VAL A 156 -1.64 3.03 -4.90
C VAL A 156 -3.06 2.48 -4.81
N GLU A 157 -3.18 1.19 -4.53
CA GLU A 157 -4.45 0.54 -4.17
C GLU A 157 -4.24 -0.34 -2.93
N ILE A 158 -5.31 -0.75 -2.26
CA ILE A 158 -5.21 -1.43 -0.97
C ILE A 158 -5.95 -2.77 -1.00
N CYS A 159 -5.20 -3.86 -0.88
CA CYS A 159 -5.65 -5.22 -0.60
C CYS A 159 -6.82 -5.69 -1.48
N GLU A 160 -8.07 -5.67 -0.93
CA GLU A 160 -9.30 -6.09 -1.62
C GLU A 160 -9.53 -5.37 -2.95
N ASP A 161 -8.96 -4.20 -3.13
CA ASP A 161 -9.05 -3.44 -4.37
C ASP A 161 -8.55 -4.27 -5.57
N LEU A 162 -7.48 -5.07 -5.40
CA LEU A 162 -6.98 -5.97 -6.43
C LEU A 162 -7.96 -7.10 -6.80
N TRP A 163 -8.75 -7.56 -5.81
CA TRP A 163 -9.65 -8.70 -5.98
C TRP A 163 -10.98 -8.31 -6.62
N ALA A 164 -11.26 -7.02 -6.71
CA ALA A 164 -12.46 -6.50 -7.35
C ALA A 164 -12.47 -6.82 -8.86
N THR A 165 -13.65 -6.96 -9.44
CA THR A 165 -13.82 -7.22 -10.89
C THR A 165 -13.17 -6.13 -11.73
N ILE A 166 -13.24 -4.88 -11.29
CA ILE A 166 -12.55 -3.73 -11.90
C ILE A 166 -11.71 -3.08 -10.77
N PRO A 167 -10.43 -3.48 -10.62
CA PRO A 167 -9.59 -2.93 -9.58
C PRO A 167 -9.21 -1.47 -9.88
N PRO A 168 -9.01 -0.62 -8.86
CA PRO A 168 -8.55 0.76 -9.02
C PRO A 168 -7.28 0.87 -9.87
N SER A 169 -6.36 -0.09 -9.79
CA SER A 169 -5.15 -0.14 -10.62
C SER A 169 -5.43 -0.08 -12.11
N SER A 170 -6.58 -0.59 -12.60
CA SER A 170 -6.97 -0.45 -14.01
C SER A 170 -7.20 1.01 -14.39
N SER A 171 -7.92 1.76 -13.55
CA SER A 171 -8.16 3.19 -13.74
C SER A 171 -6.89 4.02 -13.56
N LEU A 172 -6.08 3.69 -12.55
CA LEU A 172 -4.79 4.36 -12.30
C LEU A 172 -3.84 4.21 -13.50
N ALA A 173 -3.75 2.99 -14.08
CA ALA A 173 -2.93 2.73 -15.25
C ALA A 173 -3.42 3.53 -16.49
N LEU A 174 -4.74 3.61 -16.70
CA LEU A 174 -5.34 4.42 -17.78
C LEU A 174 -5.10 5.93 -17.57
N GLN A 175 -4.97 6.38 -16.34
CA GLN A 175 -4.61 7.76 -15.99
C GLN A 175 -3.10 8.03 -16.04
N GLY A 176 -2.28 7.04 -16.39
CA GLY A 176 -0.85 7.19 -16.61
C GLY A 176 0.07 6.56 -15.57
N ALA A 177 -0.46 5.96 -14.49
CA ALA A 177 0.41 5.27 -13.53
C ALA A 177 1.20 4.15 -14.20
N GLU A 178 2.51 4.24 -14.14
CA GLU A 178 3.47 3.27 -14.71
C GLU A 178 3.81 2.17 -13.71
N ILE A 179 3.69 2.50 -12.41
CA ILE A 179 3.88 1.55 -11.32
C ILE A 179 2.65 1.59 -10.42
N ILE A 180 2.17 0.43 -10.01
CA ILE A 180 1.12 0.27 -9.02
C ILE A 180 1.71 -0.34 -7.75
N PHE A 181 1.46 0.30 -6.62
CA PHE A 181 1.77 -0.23 -5.30
C PHE A 181 0.49 -0.75 -4.65
N ASN A 182 0.52 -1.97 -4.17
CA ASN A 182 -0.58 -2.57 -3.42
C ASN A 182 -0.11 -2.96 -2.03
N MET A 183 -0.71 -2.36 -1.02
CA MET A 183 -0.50 -2.71 0.39
C MET A 183 -1.64 -3.60 0.85
N SER A 184 -1.28 -4.73 1.44
CA SER A 184 -2.25 -5.77 1.77
C SER A 184 -2.13 -6.28 3.19
N ALA A 185 -3.24 -6.82 3.68
CA ALA A 185 -3.31 -7.79 4.75
C ALA A 185 -4.00 -9.04 4.19
N ASP A 186 -3.34 -9.66 3.21
CA ASP A 186 -3.88 -10.81 2.50
C ASP A 186 -3.64 -12.09 3.32
N ASN A 187 -4.75 -12.69 3.77
CA ASN A 187 -4.69 -13.92 4.55
C ASN A 187 -4.27 -15.10 3.70
N GLU A 188 -3.62 -16.08 4.34
CA GLU A 188 -3.18 -17.28 3.66
C GLU A 188 -4.23 -18.39 3.74
N GLY A 189 -4.38 -19.11 2.65
CA GLY A 189 -5.24 -20.30 2.55
C GLY A 189 -4.62 -21.36 1.64
N ILE A 190 -5.07 -22.59 1.74
CA ILE A 190 -4.58 -23.69 0.91
C ILE A 190 -4.81 -23.36 -0.57
N GLY A 191 -3.71 -23.29 -1.35
CA GLY A 191 -3.75 -22.98 -2.78
C GLY A 191 -3.89 -21.48 -3.13
N LYS A 192 -4.16 -20.60 -2.17
CA LYS A 192 -4.41 -19.18 -2.41
C LYS A 192 -3.19 -18.45 -2.99
N ASN A 193 -1.98 -18.78 -2.53
CA ASN A 193 -0.77 -18.11 -3.00
C ASN A 193 -0.54 -18.25 -4.51
N HIS A 194 -0.85 -19.41 -5.09
CA HIS A 194 -0.74 -19.59 -6.55
C HIS A 194 -1.72 -18.67 -7.28
N TYR A 195 -2.95 -18.57 -6.77
CA TYR A 195 -3.97 -17.68 -7.33
C TYR A 195 -3.57 -16.20 -7.19
N LEU A 196 -3.07 -15.78 -6.02
CA LEU A 196 -2.54 -14.43 -5.78
C LEU A 196 -1.44 -14.07 -6.78
N CYS A 197 -0.42 -14.93 -6.93
CA CYS A 197 0.67 -14.69 -7.89
C CYS A 197 0.16 -14.56 -9.33
N SER A 198 -0.81 -15.40 -9.73
CA SER A 198 -1.44 -15.34 -11.04
C SER A 198 -2.22 -14.05 -11.24
N LEU A 199 -2.97 -13.61 -10.21
CA LEU A 199 -3.76 -12.39 -10.25
C LEU A 199 -2.87 -11.15 -10.40
N ILE A 200 -1.80 -11.04 -9.61
CA ILE A 200 -0.84 -9.94 -9.69
C ILE A 200 -0.13 -9.93 -11.04
N SER A 201 0.34 -11.10 -11.51
CA SER A 201 0.97 -11.22 -12.83
C SER A 201 0.06 -10.74 -13.94
N GLN A 202 -1.20 -11.18 -13.95
CA GLN A 202 -2.17 -10.75 -14.95
C GLN A 202 -2.51 -9.28 -14.86
N GLN A 203 -2.65 -8.72 -13.65
CA GLN A 203 -2.95 -7.30 -13.48
C GLN A 203 -1.77 -6.43 -13.92
N SER A 204 -0.54 -6.81 -13.57
CA SER A 204 0.68 -6.15 -14.07
C SER A 204 0.77 -6.16 -15.59
N ALA A 205 0.50 -7.33 -16.23
CA ALA A 205 0.52 -7.47 -17.69
C ALA A 205 -0.61 -6.68 -18.36
N ARG A 206 -1.84 -6.74 -17.82
CA ARG A 206 -2.99 -6.04 -18.36
C ARG A 206 -2.83 -4.53 -18.32
N CYS A 207 -2.26 -4.03 -17.25
CA CYS A 207 -1.98 -2.60 -17.07
C CYS A 207 -0.70 -2.15 -17.80
N ILE A 208 0.11 -3.07 -18.32
CA ILE A 208 1.47 -2.82 -18.82
C ILE A 208 2.20 -1.93 -17.80
N ALA A 209 2.40 -2.46 -16.61
CA ALA A 209 2.89 -1.69 -15.45
C ALA A 209 3.82 -2.53 -14.58
N GLY A 210 4.66 -1.84 -13.82
CA GLY A 210 5.24 -2.41 -12.62
C GLY A 210 4.15 -2.63 -11.57
N TYR A 211 4.20 -3.73 -10.83
CA TYR A 211 3.26 -4.00 -9.75
C TYR A 211 4.01 -4.48 -8.51
N VAL A 212 3.92 -3.71 -7.44
CA VAL A 212 4.64 -3.94 -6.19
C VAL A 212 3.62 -4.24 -5.09
N PHE A 213 3.64 -5.45 -4.58
CA PHE A 213 2.72 -5.95 -3.57
C PHE A 213 3.47 -6.17 -2.25
N SER A 214 2.92 -5.68 -1.15
CA SER A 214 3.44 -5.87 0.20
C SER A 214 2.31 -6.26 1.15
N SER A 215 2.43 -7.41 1.81
CA SER A 215 1.39 -7.94 2.69
C SER A 215 1.91 -8.23 4.08
N CYS A 216 0.99 -8.18 5.04
CA CYS A 216 1.22 -8.51 6.45
C CYS A 216 1.91 -9.87 6.62
N GLY A 217 2.73 -9.97 7.67
CA GLY A 217 3.47 -11.17 8.00
C GLY A 217 3.51 -11.43 9.50
N PHE A 218 4.69 -11.76 10.00
CA PHE A 218 4.90 -12.13 11.38
C PHE A 218 4.58 -10.99 12.34
N GLY A 219 3.83 -11.32 13.40
CA GLY A 219 3.45 -10.40 14.48
C GLY A 219 1.97 -10.01 14.50
N GLU A 220 1.26 -10.21 13.39
CA GLU A 220 -0.20 -10.10 13.38
C GLU A 220 -0.87 -11.21 14.20
N SER A 221 -2.10 -10.96 14.68
CA SER A 221 -2.87 -11.98 15.37
C SER A 221 -3.24 -13.13 14.43
N THR A 222 -3.18 -14.34 14.95
CA THR A 222 -3.57 -15.57 14.24
C THR A 222 -4.91 -16.13 14.75
N THR A 223 -5.72 -15.32 15.42
CA THR A 223 -7.02 -15.75 15.95
C THR A 223 -7.98 -16.20 14.83
N ASP A 224 -8.13 -15.37 13.81
CA ASP A 224 -9.06 -15.62 12.70
C ASP A 224 -8.34 -15.93 11.38
N VAL A 225 -7.14 -15.40 11.19
CA VAL A 225 -6.40 -15.41 9.92
C VAL A 225 -4.92 -15.71 10.15
N VAL A 226 -4.23 -16.15 9.09
CA VAL A 226 -2.78 -16.32 9.08
C VAL A 226 -2.21 -15.55 7.90
N PHE A 227 -1.11 -14.84 8.11
CA PHE A 227 -0.45 -14.04 7.09
C PHE A 227 0.92 -14.63 6.74
N ALA A 228 1.22 -14.70 5.45
CA ALA A 228 2.45 -15.32 4.97
C ALA A 228 3.62 -14.32 4.78
N GLY A 229 3.38 -13.00 4.83
CA GLY A 229 4.41 -12.00 4.57
C GLY A 229 4.82 -11.95 3.09
N ASN A 230 3.83 -11.96 2.19
CA ASN A 230 4.09 -11.89 0.77
C ASN A 230 4.58 -10.49 0.35
N GLY A 231 5.81 -10.40 -0.13
CA GLY A 231 6.35 -9.26 -0.87
C GLY A 231 6.63 -9.71 -2.30
N LEU A 232 5.99 -9.09 -3.29
CA LEU A 232 6.07 -9.51 -4.69
C LEU A 232 6.29 -8.28 -5.58
N ILE A 233 7.21 -8.38 -6.53
CA ILE A 233 7.48 -7.33 -7.52
C ILE A 233 7.34 -7.95 -8.91
N TYR A 234 6.45 -7.39 -9.70
CA TYR A 234 6.21 -7.78 -11.09
C TYR A 234 6.43 -6.60 -12.04
N GLU A 235 6.85 -6.90 -13.25
CA GLU A 235 6.91 -5.96 -14.36
C GLU A 235 6.28 -6.58 -15.59
N ASN A 236 5.22 -5.98 -16.11
CA ASN A 236 4.52 -6.45 -17.31
C ASN A 236 4.27 -7.96 -17.29
N GLY A 237 3.77 -8.47 -16.15
CA GLY A 237 3.44 -9.88 -15.94
C GLY A 237 4.60 -10.78 -15.50
N THR A 238 5.84 -10.30 -15.54
CA THR A 238 7.02 -11.07 -15.15
C THR A 238 7.37 -10.84 -13.69
N LEU A 239 7.55 -11.91 -12.91
CA LEU A 239 8.02 -11.83 -11.53
C LEU A 239 9.50 -11.43 -11.52
N LEU A 240 9.83 -10.33 -10.84
CA LEU A 240 11.19 -9.85 -10.67
C LEU A 240 11.80 -10.29 -9.33
N ALA A 241 11.01 -10.18 -8.25
CA ALA A 241 11.47 -10.53 -6.90
C ALA A 241 10.31 -10.95 -6.01
N ARG A 242 10.60 -11.77 -5.00
CA ARG A 242 9.63 -12.19 -3.99
C ARG A 242 10.28 -12.44 -2.64
N SER A 243 9.48 -12.28 -1.57
CA SER A 243 9.84 -12.64 -0.19
C SER A 243 9.80 -14.15 0.02
N GLU A 244 10.44 -14.59 1.12
CA GLU A 244 10.20 -15.88 1.72
C GLU A 244 8.90 -15.87 2.52
N ARG A 245 8.00 -16.81 2.25
CA ARG A 245 6.71 -16.92 2.94
C ARG A 245 6.89 -17.50 4.34
N PHE A 246 6.08 -17.02 5.28
CA PHE A 246 6.11 -17.46 6.68
C PHE A 246 7.44 -17.22 7.40
N SER A 247 8.25 -16.29 6.90
CA SER A 247 9.47 -15.88 7.60
C SER A 247 9.10 -15.16 8.90
N MET A 248 9.83 -15.49 9.97
CA MET A 248 9.78 -14.77 11.24
C MET A 248 10.71 -13.54 11.26
N GLN A 249 11.43 -13.32 10.18
CA GLN A 249 12.35 -12.20 10.04
C GLN A 249 11.74 -11.10 9.18
N GLU A 250 12.14 -9.87 9.46
CA GLU A 250 11.83 -8.73 8.59
C GLU A 250 12.45 -8.96 7.21
N GLN A 251 11.74 -8.55 6.18
CA GLN A 251 12.24 -8.71 4.82
C GLN A 251 12.11 -7.39 4.04
N LEU A 252 13.11 -7.12 3.23
CA LEU A 252 13.13 -6.03 2.27
C LEU A 252 13.42 -6.60 0.89
N ILE A 253 12.41 -6.58 0.03
CA ILE A 253 12.46 -7.11 -1.33
C ILE A 253 12.68 -5.92 -2.27
N ILE A 254 13.77 -5.96 -3.03
CA ILE A 254 14.20 -4.88 -3.91
C ILE A 254 14.33 -5.41 -5.33
N SER A 255 13.88 -4.63 -6.30
CA SER A 255 14.10 -4.84 -7.73
C SER A 255 14.10 -3.50 -8.44
N GLU A 256 14.71 -3.46 -9.60
CA GLU A 256 14.56 -2.38 -10.57
C GLU A 256 13.37 -2.68 -11.48
N ILE A 257 12.61 -1.64 -11.85
CA ILE A 257 11.51 -1.69 -12.84
C ILE A 257 11.92 -0.82 -14.01
N ASP A 258 11.93 -1.40 -15.21
CA ASP A 258 12.28 -0.70 -16.44
C ASP A 258 11.10 0.12 -16.96
N VAL A 259 11.01 1.36 -16.46
CA VAL A 259 9.94 2.31 -16.83
C VAL A 259 10.01 2.67 -18.33
N GLU A 260 11.20 2.76 -18.92
CA GLU A 260 11.35 3.05 -20.34
C GLU A 260 10.78 1.91 -21.21
N ARG A 261 10.96 0.67 -20.79
CA ARG A 261 10.34 -0.48 -21.44
C ARG A 261 8.81 -0.43 -21.31
N ILE A 262 8.29 -0.12 -20.14
CA ILE A 262 6.83 0.05 -19.91
C ILE A 262 6.27 1.12 -20.85
N ARG A 263 6.93 2.27 -20.97
CA ARG A 263 6.55 3.36 -21.88
C ARG A 263 6.60 2.92 -23.35
N ALA A 264 7.63 2.19 -23.72
CA ALA A 264 7.77 1.67 -25.10
C ALA A 264 6.64 0.71 -25.44
N GLU A 265 6.33 -0.25 -24.56
CA GLU A 265 5.23 -1.21 -24.74
C GLU A 265 3.85 -0.50 -24.80
N ARG A 266 3.62 0.50 -23.95
CA ARG A 266 2.37 1.30 -23.99
C ARG A 266 2.22 2.11 -25.29
N ARG A 267 3.32 2.65 -25.84
CA ARG A 267 3.28 3.38 -27.13
C ARG A 267 2.90 2.48 -28.32
N ILE A 268 3.33 1.22 -28.27
CA ILE A 268 3.01 0.23 -29.33
C ILE A 268 1.60 -0.32 -29.16
N ASN A 269 1.15 -0.50 -27.93
CA ASN A 269 -0.17 -1.06 -27.63
C ASN A 269 -1.25 0.03 -27.68
N THR A 270 -1.89 0.18 -28.82
CA THR A 270 -2.92 1.22 -29.06
C THR A 270 -4.16 1.11 -28.17
N VAL A 271 -4.38 -0.04 -27.53
CA VAL A 271 -5.52 -0.25 -26.62
C VAL A 271 -5.26 0.37 -25.25
N SER A 272 -4.00 0.49 -24.82
CA SER A 272 -3.63 0.98 -23.50
C SER A 272 -4.03 2.43 -23.22
N TYR A 273 -4.28 3.25 -24.24
CA TYR A 273 -4.68 4.66 -24.12
C TYR A 273 -6.00 5.02 -24.81
N THR A 274 -6.70 4.05 -25.41
CA THR A 274 -7.95 4.32 -26.16
C THR A 274 -9.06 4.89 -25.26
N HIS A 275 -8.96 4.73 -23.94
CA HIS A 275 -9.98 5.17 -22.99
C HIS A 275 -9.71 6.56 -22.37
N LEU A 276 -8.57 7.19 -22.66
CA LEU A 276 -8.27 8.54 -22.18
C LEU A 276 -9.00 9.66 -22.95
N THR A 277 -9.73 9.32 -23.98
CA THR A 277 -10.39 10.29 -24.88
C THR A 277 -11.92 10.23 -24.84
N LEU A 278 -12.52 9.63 -23.81
CA LEU A 278 -13.98 9.61 -23.63
C LEU A 278 -14.42 10.50 -22.50
#